data_90b58be81a16ded6f6dea1ce0c4ed1b1
#
_entry.id   90b58be81a16ded6f6dea1ce0c4ed1b1
#
_cell.length_a   1.000
_cell.length_b   1.000
_cell.length_c   1.000
_cell.angle_alpha   90.00
_cell.angle_beta   90.00
_cell.angle_gamma   90.00
#
_symmetry.space_group_name_H-M   'P 1'
#
loop_
_entity.id
_entity.type
_entity.pdbx_description
1 polymer ?
#
loop_
_entity_poly.entity_id
_entity_poly.type
_entity_poly.pdbx_seq_one_letter_code
_entity_poly.pdbx_strand_id
1 'polypeptide(L)'
;FAKELVKLGYEIISTGGTYSKLKEEGIAVIEANEVTKFPECFEGRVKTLNPYIHGGILHRRDKQSHLDQARELGVEGIDLVCVNLYPFKATIEKTDDFEEIIENIDIGGPAMVRSAAKNFDSVIIVTDVADYDLVLNNLKNNTNTYEFRRDLMIKAYEHTASYDSMIANYMNKRFNNGFGSKQFIVGSKVFDTRYGENPHQKGSLYEFESQFSNKFKVIKGEPSFNNMGDISGA
;
A
#
# COMPACT_ATOMS: atom_id res chain seq x y z
N PHE A 1 12.97 -7.00 -7.82
CA PHE A 1 12.33 -5.75 -8.23
C PHE A 1 13.36 -4.65 -8.37
N ALA A 2 14.05 -4.23 -7.29
CA ALA A 2 15.00 -3.11 -7.28
C ALA A 2 16.13 -3.25 -8.33
N LYS A 3 16.74 -4.45 -8.47
CA LYS A 3 17.76 -4.71 -9.51
C LYS A 3 17.26 -4.43 -10.93
N GLU A 4 16.01 -4.76 -11.21
CA GLU A 4 15.43 -4.51 -12.52
C GLU A 4 15.09 -3.04 -12.74
N LEU A 5 14.65 -2.31 -11.70
CA LEU A 5 14.44 -0.87 -11.79
C LEU A 5 15.75 -0.11 -12.10
N VAL A 6 16.85 -0.49 -11.44
CA VAL A 6 18.18 0.11 -11.75
C VAL A 6 18.59 -0.17 -13.20
N LYS A 7 18.34 -1.37 -13.75
CA LYS A 7 18.60 -1.66 -15.18
C LYS A 7 17.73 -0.84 -16.12
N LEU A 8 16.56 -0.41 -15.68
CA LEU A 8 15.68 0.49 -16.43
C LEU A 8 16.04 1.97 -16.27
N GLY A 9 17.11 2.28 -15.53
CA GLY A 9 17.62 3.64 -15.35
C GLY A 9 17.04 4.39 -14.14
N TYR A 10 16.32 3.70 -13.25
CA TYR A 10 15.85 4.32 -12.01
C TYR A 10 16.97 4.44 -10.98
N GLU A 11 17.03 5.58 -10.32
CA GLU A 11 17.77 5.76 -9.08
C GLU A 11 16.87 5.36 -7.90
N ILE A 12 17.44 4.68 -6.93
CA ILE A 12 16.69 4.18 -5.76
C ILE A 12 17.07 5.00 -4.54
N ILE A 13 16.04 5.57 -3.90
CA ILE A 13 16.16 6.22 -2.59
C ILE A 13 15.53 5.29 -1.56
N SER A 14 16.25 5.03 -0.48
CA SER A 14 15.76 4.14 0.58
C SER A 14 16.28 4.55 1.95
N THR A 15 15.74 3.94 3.01
CA THR A 15 16.11 4.22 4.40
C THR A 15 16.08 2.94 5.24
N GLY A 16 16.75 2.96 6.38
CA GLY A 16 16.72 1.90 7.40
C GLY A 16 17.13 0.54 6.87
N GLY A 17 16.41 -0.50 7.31
CA GLY A 17 16.74 -1.89 6.96
C GLY A 17 16.66 -2.19 5.46
N THR A 18 15.76 -1.54 4.72
CA THR A 18 15.67 -1.68 3.26
C THR A 18 16.90 -1.11 2.56
N TYR A 19 17.38 0.06 2.98
CA TYR A 19 18.63 0.63 2.48
C TYR A 19 19.80 -0.33 2.69
N SER A 20 19.97 -0.81 3.93
CA SER A 20 21.06 -1.75 4.28
C SER A 20 21.00 -3.01 3.42
N LYS A 21 19.80 -3.59 3.26
CA LYS A 21 19.61 -4.80 2.47
C LYS A 21 19.92 -4.60 0.98
N LEU A 22 19.48 -3.49 0.40
CA LEU A 22 19.81 -3.16 -0.99
C LEU A 22 21.31 -3.00 -1.21
N LYS A 23 21.99 -2.35 -0.27
CA LYS A 23 23.43 -2.14 -0.31
C LYS A 23 24.22 -3.47 -0.18
N GLU A 24 23.80 -4.35 0.73
CA GLU A 24 24.37 -5.71 0.88
C GLU A 24 24.23 -6.53 -0.41
N GLU A 25 23.13 -6.38 -1.13
CA GLU A 25 22.88 -7.02 -2.42
C GLU A 25 23.61 -6.36 -3.61
N GLY A 26 24.45 -5.35 -3.35
CA GLY A 26 25.21 -4.62 -4.38
C GLY A 26 24.35 -3.77 -5.29
N ILE A 27 23.16 -3.34 -4.83
CA ILE A 27 22.28 -2.45 -5.59
C ILE A 27 22.65 -1.01 -5.27
N ALA A 28 22.83 -0.19 -6.31
CA ALA A 28 23.05 1.25 -6.14
C ALA A 28 21.80 1.87 -5.47
N VAL A 29 22.00 2.52 -4.33
CA VAL A 29 20.93 3.10 -3.53
C VAL A 29 21.45 4.35 -2.82
N ILE A 30 20.64 5.39 -2.82
CA ILE A 30 20.87 6.67 -2.15
C ILE A 30 20.15 6.62 -0.80
N GLU A 31 20.82 7.01 0.26
CA GLU A 31 20.19 7.09 1.56
C GLU A 31 19.25 8.31 1.62
N ALA A 32 18.08 8.16 2.23
CA ALA A 32 17.06 9.21 2.26
C ALA A 32 17.55 10.53 2.87
N ASN A 33 18.48 10.48 3.84
CA ASN A 33 19.08 11.66 4.47
C ASN A 33 19.90 12.50 3.50
N GLU A 34 20.49 11.89 2.47
CA GLU A 34 21.21 12.60 1.41
C GLU A 34 20.27 13.47 0.57
N VAL A 35 19.05 12.98 0.35
CA VAL A 35 17.99 13.71 -0.38
C VAL A 35 17.30 14.73 0.51
N THR A 36 16.92 14.34 1.71
CA THR A 36 16.20 15.20 2.66
C THR A 36 17.07 16.32 3.21
N LYS A 37 18.39 16.16 3.17
CA LYS A 37 19.37 17.06 3.83
C LYS A 37 19.09 17.23 5.32
N PHE A 38 18.43 16.24 5.91
CA PHE A 38 18.03 16.23 7.31
C PHE A 38 18.33 14.85 7.91
N PRO A 39 18.99 14.78 9.07
CA PRO A 39 19.30 13.51 9.69
C PRO A 39 18.02 12.81 10.16
N GLU A 40 18.06 11.47 10.21
CA GLU A 40 17.07 10.69 10.93
C GLU A 40 17.07 11.13 12.40
N CYS A 41 15.88 11.32 12.96
CA CYS A 41 15.77 11.78 14.34
C CYS A 41 14.67 11.04 15.10
N PHE A 42 14.70 11.21 16.44
CA PHE A 42 13.78 10.55 17.37
C PHE A 42 13.76 9.02 17.19
N GLU A 43 14.98 8.42 17.16
CA GLU A 43 15.16 6.98 17.01
C GLU A 43 14.49 6.39 15.76
N GLY A 44 14.43 7.19 14.70
CA GLY A 44 13.87 6.77 13.41
C GLY A 44 12.39 7.04 13.22
N ARG A 45 11.70 7.68 14.16
CA ARG A 45 10.29 8.06 13.98
C ARG A 45 10.08 9.08 12.86
N VAL A 46 11.10 9.89 12.55
CA VAL A 46 11.07 10.84 11.42
C VAL A 46 12.25 10.58 10.50
N LYS A 47 11.96 10.12 9.28
CA LYS A 47 12.93 9.83 8.21
C LYS A 47 12.48 10.43 6.88
N THR A 48 11.29 10.02 6.43
CA THR A 48 10.75 10.34 5.10
C THR A 48 9.66 11.43 5.12
N LEU A 49 9.18 11.83 6.32
CA LEU A 49 8.27 12.97 6.48
C LEU A 49 9.02 14.29 6.29
N ASN A 50 9.34 14.58 5.04
CA ASN A 50 10.19 15.70 4.67
C ASN A 50 9.71 16.32 3.35
N PRO A 51 9.77 17.66 3.19
CA PRO A 51 9.34 18.35 1.99
C PRO A 51 10.05 17.89 0.71
N TYR A 52 11.32 17.48 0.77
CA TYR A 52 12.03 16.97 -0.41
C TYR A 52 11.45 15.65 -0.90
N ILE A 53 11.10 14.73 0.02
CA ILE A 53 10.44 13.46 -0.35
C ILE A 53 9.00 13.73 -0.81
N HIS A 54 8.17 14.35 0.05
CA HIS A 54 6.76 14.55 -0.28
C HIS A 54 6.54 15.55 -1.41
N GLY A 55 7.38 16.57 -1.53
CA GLY A 55 7.39 17.48 -2.68
C GLY A 55 7.76 16.76 -3.97
N GLY A 56 8.77 15.87 -3.92
CA GLY A 56 9.17 15.02 -5.04
C GLY A 56 8.03 14.11 -5.51
N ILE A 57 7.22 13.57 -4.59
CA ILE A 57 6.07 12.74 -4.91
C ILE A 57 4.87 13.57 -5.39
N LEU A 58 4.56 14.69 -4.74
CA LEU A 58 3.27 15.38 -4.87
C LEU A 58 3.25 16.48 -5.95
N HIS A 59 4.40 17.01 -6.40
CA HIS A 59 4.36 18.05 -7.41
C HIS A 59 3.83 17.49 -8.73
N ARG A 60 2.92 18.22 -9.36
CA ARG A 60 2.29 17.84 -10.62
C ARG A 60 3.22 18.13 -11.78
N ARG A 61 3.53 17.11 -12.60
CA ARG A 61 4.43 17.21 -13.76
C ARG A 61 3.79 17.94 -14.94
N ASP A 62 2.45 18.04 -14.97
CA ASP A 62 1.67 18.75 -15.98
C ASP A 62 1.48 20.25 -15.68
N LYS A 63 1.93 20.74 -14.50
CA LYS A 63 1.81 22.15 -14.10
C LYS A 63 3.16 22.86 -14.10
N GLN A 64 3.34 23.82 -14.99
CA GLN A 64 4.58 24.59 -15.09
C GLN A 64 4.96 25.26 -13.77
N SER A 65 3.99 25.84 -13.04
CA SER A 65 4.26 26.47 -11.73
C SER A 65 4.83 25.51 -10.69
N HIS A 66 4.42 24.21 -10.72
CA HIS A 66 4.98 23.20 -9.83
C HIS A 66 6.41 22.81 -10.24
N LEU A 67 6.67 22.73 -11.55
CA LEU A 67 8.02 22.43 -12.07
C LEU A 67 8.99 23.56 -11.73
N ASP A 68 8.56 24.80 -11.84
CA ASP A 68 9.37 25.97 -11.52
C ASP A 68 9.69 26.03 -10.03
N GLN A 69 8.70 25.81 -9.15
CA GLN A 69 8.91 25.73 -7.71
C GLN A 69 9.81 24.55 -7.31
N ALA A 70 9.62 23.37 -7.92
CA ALA A 70 10.45 22.20 -7.63
C ALA A 70 11.92 22.51 -7.96
N ARG A 71 12.18 23.18 -9.10
CA ARG A 71 13.52 23.61 -9.50
C ARG A 71 14.11 24.65 -8.55
N GLU A 72 13.32 25.66 -8.18
CA GLU A 72 13.72 26.71 -7.24
C GLU A 72 14.10 26.13 -5.86
N LEU A 73 13.31 25.17 -5.37
CA LEU A 73 13.51 24.54 -4.08
C LEU A 73 14.51 23.37 -4.11
N GLY A 74 15.00 22.98 -5.27
CA GLY A 74 15.88 21.84 -5.45
C GLY A 74 15.20 20.50 -5.08
N VAL A 75 13.90 20.39 -5.39
CA VAL A 75 13.10 19.17 -5.19
C VAL A 75 13.07 18.38 -6.49
N GLU A 76 13.64 17.20 -6.48
CA GLU A 76 13.61 16.29 -7.61
C GLU A 76 12.33 15.42 -7.62
N GLY A 77 11.92 14.99 -8.82
CA GLY A 77 10.72 14.17 -8.98
C GLY A 77 10.96 12.73 -8.51
N ILE A 78 9.99 12.17 -7.79
CA ILE A 78 9.95 10.75 -7.45
C ILE A 78 8.84 10.12 -8.30
N ASP A 79 9.20 9.21 -9.20
CA ASP A 79 8.31 8.66 -10.21
C ASP A 79 7.66 7.33 -9.81
N LEU A 80 8.26 6.65 -8.83
CA LEU A 80 7.76 5.40 -8.29
C LEU A 80 7.95 5.35 -6.77
N VAL A 81 6.91 4.99 -6.07
CA VAL A 81 6.93 4.73 -4.63
C VAL A 81 6.56 3.27 -4.39
N CYS A 82 7.44 2.53 -3.71
CA CYS A 82 7.21 1.15 -3.32
C CYS A 82 7.33 1.04 -1.80
N VAL A 83 6.23 0.75 -1.13
CA VAL A 83 6.15 0.70 0.33
C VAL A 83 5.38 -0.51 0.80
N ASN A 84 6.03 -1.34 1.61
CA ASN A 84 5.39 -2.35 2.44
C ASN A 84 5.31 -1.79 3.86
N LEU A 85 4.09 -1.59 4.37
CA LEU A 85 3.87 -1.07 5.72
C LEU A 85 4.40 -2.03 6.78
N TYR A 86 4.70 -1.51 7.96
CA TYR A 86 5.07 -2.36 9.09
C TYR A 86 3.97 -3.38 9.38
N PRO A 87 4.34 -4.64 9.67
CA PRO A 87 3.38 -5.74 9.79
C PRO A 87 2.65 -5.69 11.14
N PHE A 88 1.79 -4.70 11.34
CA PHE A 88 1.05 -4.48 12.60
C PHE A 88 0.31 -5.73 13.08
N LYS A 89 -0.31 -6.48 12.15
CA LYS A 89 -0.98 -7.74 12.47
C LYS A 89 -0.03 -8.75 13.12
N ALA A 90 1.13 -8.95 12.51
CA ALA A 90 2.13 -9.89 13.05
C ALA A 90 2.68 -9.42 14.41
N THR A 91 2.77 -8.10 14.62
CA THR A 91 3.22 -7.55 15.90
C THR A 91 2.22 -7.87 17.00
N ILE A 92 0.92 -7.59 16.80
CA ILE A 92 -0.11 -7.86 17.82
C ILE A 92 -0.37 -9.36 18.06
N GLU A 93 0.00 -10.22 17.12
CA GLU A 93 -0.03 -11.68 17.27
C GLU A 93 1.19 -12.20 18.07
N LYS A 94 2.30 -11.47 18.08
CA LYS A 94 3.57 -11.86 18.69
C LYS A 94 3.71 -11.37 20.13
N THR A 95 3.21 -10.19 20.45
CA THR A 95 3.42 -9.52 21.73
C THR A 95 2.16 -8.80 22.23
N ASP A 96 2.03 -8.73 23.57
CA ASP A 96 1.04 -7.92 24.24
C ASP A 96 1.65 -6.63 24.83
N ASP A 97 2.97 -6.42 24.64
CA ASP A 97 3.64 -5.20 25.08
C ASP A 97 3.13 -4.01 24.27
N PHE A 98 2.45 -3.11 24.96
CA PHE A 98 1.78 -1.98 24.32
C PHE A 98 2.76 -0.95 23.75
N GLU A 99 3.92 -0.76 24.37
CA GLU A 99 4.95 0.14 23.85
C GLU A 99 5.53 -0.43 22.54
N GLU A 100 5.86 -1.71 22.51
CA GLU A 100 6.32 -2.39 21.28
C GLU A 100 5.27 -2.29 20.17
N ILE A 101 4.00 -2.47 20.49
CA ILE A 101 2.89 -2.36 19.53
C ILE A 101 2.77 -0.94 18.96
N ILE A 102 2.85 0.10 19.83
CA ILE A 102 2.81 1.50 19.39
C ILE A 102 4.00 1.85 18.50
N GLU A 103 5.21 1.42 18.85
CA GLU A 103 6.40 1.67 18.05
C GLU A 103 6.34 0.99 16.65
N ASN A 104 5.56 -0.05 16.50
CA ASN A 104 5.33 -0.73 15.21
C ASN A 104 4.16 -0.14 14.39
N ILE A 105 3.61 1.01 14.77
CA ILE A 105 2.67 1.75 13.92
C ILE A 105 3.47 2.61 12.93
N ASP A 106 3.34 2.29 11.66
CA ASP A 106 4.01 3.00 10.57
C ASP A 106 3.33 4.35 10.30
N ILE A 107 4.11 5.42 10.33
CA ILE A 107 3.66 6.79 10.04
C ILE A 107 4.12 7.23 8.65
N GLY A 108 5.40 7.08 8.37
CA GLY A 108 6.00 7.55 7.12
C GLY A 108 5.55 6.77 5.89
N GLY A 109 5.37 5.46 6.03
CA GLY A 109 4.90 4.58 4.96
C GLY A 109 3.51 4.98 4.46
N PRO A 110 2.47 5.00 5.31
CA PRO A 110 1.14 5.45 4.91
C PRO A 110 1.12 6.87 4.33
N ALA A 111 1.92 7.79 4.84
CA ALA A 111 2.03 9.14 4.32
C ALA A 111 2.56 9.15 2.88
N MET A 112 3.63 8.39 2.59
CA MET A 112 4.17 8.27 1.23
C MET A 112 3.20 7.55 0.28
N VAL A 113 2.56 6.47 0.73
CA VAL A 113 1.55 5.73 -0.04
C VAL A 113 0.42 6.67 -0.46
N ARG A 114 -0.14 7.44 0.47
CA ARG A 114 -1.22 8.38 0.20
C ARG A 114 -0.79 9.53 -0.70
N SER A 115 0.44 10.03 -0.55
CA SER A 115 0.99 11.08 -1.41
C SER A 115 1.13 10.60 -2.86
N ALA A 116 1.70 9.41 -3.06
CA ALA A 116 1.85 8.81 -4.38
C ALA A 116 0.50 8.47 -5.02
N ALA A 117 -0.41 7.87 -4.26
CA ALA A 117 -1.77 7.58 -4.69
C ALA A 117 -2.53 8.85 -5.11
N LYS A 118 -2.38 9.95 -4.38
CA LYS A 118 -2.98 11.24 -4.76
C LYS A 118 -2.43 11.79 -6.08
N ASN A 119 -1.16 11.53 -6.38
CA ASN A 119 -0.50 12.01 -7.59
C ASN A 119 -0.28 10.88 -8.62
N PHE A 120 -1.16 9.88 -8.64
CA PHE A 120 -1.07 8.69 -9.50
C PHE A 120 -0.98 9.03 -11.00
N ASP A 121 -1.41 10.20 -11.40
CA ASP A 121 -1.28 10.68 -12.78
C ASP A 121 0.19 10.79 -13.22
N SER A 122 1.09 11.04 -12.27
CA SER A 122 2.54 11.17 -12.50
C SER A 122 3.37 10.09 -11.81
N VAL A 123 2.86 9.43 -10.78
CA VAL A 123 3.61 8.54 -9.88
C VAL A 123 3.01 7.15 -9.84
N ILE A 124 3.85 6.13 -9.95
CA ILE A 124 3.47 4.74 -9.73
C ILE A 124 3.53 4.45 -8.23
N ILE A 125 2.47 3.90 -7.66
CA ILE A 125 2.45 3.43 -6.28
C ILE A 125 2.33 1.91 -6.22
N VAL A 126 3.22 1.27 -5.48
CA VAL A 126 3.25 -0.19 -5.31
C VAL A 126 3.22 -0.51 -3.82
N THR A 127 2.21 -1.24 -3.39
CA THR A 127 1.99 -1.63 -1.99
C THR A 127 1.96 -3.13 -1.77
N ASP A 128 2.04 -3.92 -2.85
CA ASP A 128 1.99 -5.38 -2.81
C ASP A 128 3.14 -5.98 -3.63
N VAL A 129 3.84 -6.94 -3.03
CA VAL A 129 4.90 -7.71 -3.69
C VAL A 129 4.37 -8.46 -4.92
N ALA A 130 3.12 -8.89 -4.89
CA ALA A 130 2.47 -9.57 -6.01
C ALA A 130 2.38 -8.71 -7.29
N ASP A 131 2.45 -7.38 -7.16
CA ASP A 131 2.39 -6.46 -8.29
C ASP A 131 3.79 -6.17 -8.91
N TYR A 132 4.88 -6.65 -8.33
CA TYR A 132 6.23 -6.31 -8.80
C TYR A 132 6.49 -6.70 -10.26
N ASP A 133 6.14 -7.92 -10.65
CA ASP A 133 6.33 -8.38 -12.01
C ASP A 133 5.42 -7.66 -12.99
N LEU A 134 4.19 -7.37 -12.59
CA LEU A 134 3.25 -6.60 -13.38
C LEU A 134 3.77 -5.18 -13.64
N VAL A 135 4.29 -4.50 -12.62
CA VAL A 135 4.89 -3.16 -12.74
C VAL A 135 6.11 -3.19 -13.65
N LEU A 136 7.03 -4.13 -13.44
CA LEU A 136 8.23 -4.27 -14.29
C LEU A 136 7.88 -4.52 -15.76
N ASN A 137 6.90 -5.37 -16.02
CA ASN A 137 6.45 -5.63 -17.38
C ASN A 137 5.86 -4.39 -18.05
N ASN A 138 5.04 -3.62 -17.33
CA ASN A 138 4.49 -2.36 -17.84
C ASN A 138 5.58 -1.32 -18.12
N LEU A 139 6.59 -1.21 -17.26
CA LEU A 139 7.72 -0.31 -17.46
C LEU A 139 8.56 -0.72 -18.69
N LYS A 140 8.92 -2.01 -18.81
CA LYS A 140 9.72 -2.55 -19.92
C LYS A 140 9.03 -2.39 -21.28
N ASN A 141 7.72 -2.47 -21.31
CA ASN A 141 6.91 -2.41 -22.54
C ASN A 141 6.35 -1.01 -22.83
N ASN A 142 6.66 0.00 -22.00
CA ASN A 142 6.08 1.35 -22.08
C ASN A 142 4.53 1.35 -22.06
N THR A 143 3.93 0.45 -21.30
CA THR A 143 2.48 0.31 -21.10
C THR A 143 2.02 0.84 -19.74
N ASN A 144 2.83 1.71 -19.11
CA ASN A 144 2.49 2.41 -17.88
C ASN A 144 1.43 3.51 -18.15
N THR A 145 0.20 3.08 -18.43
CA THR A 145 -0.93 3.96 -18.77
C THR A 145 -1.54 4.63 -17.55
N TYR A 146 -2.41 5.60 -17.79
CA TYR A 146 -3.22 6.24 -16.74
C TYR A 146 -4.07 5.19 -15.99
N GLU A 147 -4.75 4.30 -16.72
CA GLU A 147 -5.59 3.25 -16.15
C GLU A 147 -4.79 2.30 -15.25
N PHE A 148 -3.61 1.92 -15.68
CA PHE A 148 -2.72 1.08 -14.88
C PHE A 148 -2.35 1.75 -13.56
N ARG A 149 -1.93 3.03 -13.59
CA ARG A 149 -1.59 3.78 -12.37
C ARG A 149 -2.82 4.03 -11.50
N ARG A 150 -4.00 4.28 -12.08
CA ARG A 150 -5.26 4.40 -11.36
C ARG A 150 -5.60 3.12 -10.59
N ASP A 151 -5.41 1.97 -11.19
CA ASP A 151 -5.73 0.69 -10.54
C ASP A 151 -4.78 0.41 -9.37
N LEU A 152 -3.50 0.77 -9.49
CA LEU A 152 -2.55 0.75 -8.37
C LEU A 152 -2.91 1.78 -7.29
N MET A 153 -3.39 2.96 -7.65
CA MET A 153 -3.87 3.98 -6.71
C MET A 153 -5.06 3.47 -5.88
N ILE A 154 -6.00 2.75 -6.48
CA ILE A 154 -7.12 2.13 -5.76
C ILE A 154 -6.59 1.14 -4.72
N LYS A 155 -5.71 0.21 -5.12
CA LYS A 155 -5.06 -0.74 -4.20
C LYS A 155 -4.34 -0.05 -3.05
N ALA A 156 -3.67 1.07 -3.32
CA ALA A 156 -2.95 1.83 -2.31
C ALA A 156 -3.89 2.42 -1.24
N TYR A 157 -5.04 2.95 -1.63
CA TYR A 157 -6.05 3.43 -0.67
C TYR A 157 -6.74 2.29 0.07
N GLU A 158 -7.03 1.16 -0.58
CA GLU A 158 -7.54 -0.05 0.08
C GLU A 158 -6.54 -0.55 1.14
N HIS A 159 -5.24 -0.53 0.82
CA HIS A 159 -4.18 -0.95 1.73
C HIS A 159 -4.09 -0.06 2.97
N THR A 160 -4.07 1.26 2.81
CA THR A 160 -4.02 2.20 3.95
C THR A 160 -5.30 2.18 4.76
N ALA A 161 -6.48 2.07 4.15
CA ALA A 161 -7.75 1.97 4.84
C ALA A 161 -7.83 0.68 5.69
N SER A 162 -7.39 -0.45 5.15
CA SER A 162 -7.31 -1.71 5.87
C SER A 162 -6.34 -1.64 7.06
N TYR A 163 -5.17 -1.02 6.87
CA TYR A 163 -4.17 -0.81 7.90
C TYR A 163 -4.72 0.02 9.07
N ASP A 164 -5.30 1.19 8.79
CA ASP A 164 -5.88 2.06 9.81
C ASP A 164 -7.07 1.40 10.52
N SER A 165 -7.89 0.66 9.77
CA SER A 165 -9.03 -0.09 10.34
C SER A 165 -8.58 -1.16 11.32
N MET A 166 -7.48 -1.86 11.02
CA MET A 166 -6.91 -2.89 11.89
C MET A 166 -6.39 -2.27 13.20
N ILE A 167 -5.67 -1.14 13.12
CA ILE A 167 -5.19 -0.42 14.30
C ILE A 167 -6.37 0.04 15.16
N ALA A 168 -7.37 0.68 14.55
CA ALA A 168 -8.55 1.19 15.27
C ALA A 168 -9.34 0.06 15.95
N ASN A 169 -9.56 -1.06 15.27
CA ASN A 169 -10.25 -2.22 15.84
C ASN A 169 -9.45 -2.85 16.99
N TYR A 170 -8.12 -2.95 16.86
CA TYR A 170 -7.27 -3.44 17.92
C TYR A 170 -7.34 -2.54 19.17
N MET A 171 -7.25 -1.22 19.01
CA MET A 171 -7.33 -0.26 20.12
C MET A 171 -8.71 -0.31 20.78
N ASN A 172 -9.80 -0.41 19.99
CA ASN A 172 -11.14 -0.57 20.55
C ASN A 172 -11.31 -1.89 21.31
N LYS A 173 -10.73 -2.99 20.81
CA LYS A 173 -10.75 -4.27 21.53
C LYS A 173 -10.00 -4.18 22.86
N ARG A 174 -8.85 -3.51 22.87
CA ARG A 174 -7.99 -3.41 24.05
C ARG A 174 -8.55 -2.49 25.13
N PHE A 175 -9.14 -1.35 24.76
CA PHE A 175 -9.51 -0.29 25.71
C PHE A 175 -11.02 -0.09 25.87
N ASN A 176 -11.82 -0.52 24.91
CA ASN A 176 -13.27 -0.26 24.88
C ASN A 176 -14.09 -1.56 24.80
N ASN A 177 -13.55 -2.70 25.20
CA ASN A 177 -14.20 -4.01 25.09
C ASN A 177 -14.75 -4.34 23.69
N GLY A 178 -14.14 -3.80 22.64
CA GLY A 178 -14.56 -3.94 21.26
C GLY A 178 -15.65 -2.94 20.80
N PHE A 179 -16.15 -2.07 21.67
CA PHE A 179 -17.26 -1.16 21.38
C PHE A 179 -16.79 0.29 21.29
N GLY A 180 -16.08 0.63 20.22
CA GLY A 180 -15.73 2.02 19.91
C GLY A 180 -16.89 2.81 19.33
N SER A 181 -16.71 4.13 19.16
CA SER A 181 -17.70 4.99 18.50
C SER A 181 -17.91 4.64 17.01
N LYS A 182 -16.98 3.91 16.41
CA LYS A 182 -17.06 3.37 15.05
C LYS A 182 -16.54 1.94 15.03
N GLN A 183 -17.14 1.12 14.18
CA GLN A 183 -16.67 -0.24 13.91
C GLN A 183 -16.25 -0.32 12.44
N PHE A 184 -15.10 -0.93 12.20
CA PHE A 184 -14.57 -1.11 10.85
C PHE A 184 -14.64 -2.59 10.48
N ILE A 185 -15.32 -2.88 9.36
CA ILE A 185 -15.43 -4.22 8.80
C ILE A 185 -14.71 -4.18 7.45
N VAL A 186 -13.61 -4.92 7.36
CA VAL A 186 -12.80 -5.01 6.14
C VAL A 186 -12.94 -6.42 5.60
N GLY A 187 -13.49 -6.54 4.39
CA GLY A 187 -13.63 -7.81 3.70
C GLY A 187 -12.70 -7.90 2.50
N SER A 188 -12.06 -9.06 2.34
CA SER A 188 -11.27 -9.39 1.15
C SER A 188 -12.16 -10.06 0.11
N LYS A 189 -12.08 -9.59 -1.15
CA LYS A 189 -12.85 -10.17 -2.25
C LYS A 189 -12.35 -11.58 -2.55
N VAL A 190 -13.25 -12.54 -2.58
CA VAL A 190 -12.95 -13.93 -2.92
C VAL A 190 -13.17 -14.18 -4.41
N PHE A 191 -14.35 -13.85 -4.93
CA PHE A 191 -14.68 -13.94 -6.35
C PHE A 191 -15.93 -13.10 -6.70
N ASP A 192 -16.13 -12.88 -7.99
CA ASP A 192 -17.37 -12.33 -8.52
C ASP A 192 -18.41 -13.45 -8.71
N THR A 193 -19.63 -13.24 -8.23
CA THR A 193 -20.73 -14.16 -8.52
C THR A 193 -21.21 -13.99 -9.95
N ARG A 194 -21.80 -15.04 -10.52
CA ARG A 194 -22.33 -15.01 -11.88
C ARG A 194 -23.33 -13.87 -12.12
N TYR A 195 -24.14 -13.56 -11.09
CA TYR A 195 -25.05 -12.40 -11.00
C TYR A 195 -25.37 -12.16 -9.52
N GLY A 196 -26.02 -11.03 -9.21
CA GLY A 196 -26.49 -10.72 -7.85
C GLY A 196 -27.77 -11.47 -7.48
N GLU A 197 -28.68 -10.83 -6.73
CA GLU A 197 -29.99 -11.41 -6.41
C GLU A 197 -30.80 -11.65 -7.69
N ASN A 198 -30.76 -10.72 -8.62
CA ASN A 198 -31.41 -10.79 -9.93
C ASN A 198 -30.39 -10.87 -11.06
N PRO A 199 -30.74 -11.47 -12.23
CA PRO A 199 -29.79 -11.71 -13.33
C PRO A 199 -29.09 -10.47 -13.90
N HIS A 200 -29.67 -9.29 -13.77
CA HIS A 200 -29.10 -8.03 -14.27
C HIS A 200 -28.16 -7.35 -13.26
N GLN A 201 -28.10 -7.84 -12.03
CA GLN A 201 -27.26 -7.28 -10.96
C GLN A 201 -25.90 -7.94 -10.93
N LYS A 202 -24.87 -7.17 -10.56
CA LYS A 202 -23.56 -7.71 -10.22
C LYS A 202 -23.52 -8.07 -8.74
N GLY A 203 -22.75 -9.10 -8.40
CA GLY A 203 -22.50 -9.50 -7.02
C GLY A 203 -21.06 -10.01 -6.86
N SER A 204 -20.54 -9.93 -5.66
CA SER A 204 -19.22 -10.45 -5.30
C SER A 204 -19.25 -10.99 -3.89
N LEU A 205 -18.49 -12.05 -3.65
CA LEU A 205 -18.28 -12.59 -2.31
C LEU A 205 -17.07 -11.91 -1.69
N TYR A 206 -17.26 -11.40 -0.47
CA TYR A 206 -16.18 -10.91 0.40
C TYR A 206 -16.19 -11.71 1.69
N GLU A 207 -15.03 -12.00 2.22
CA GLU A 207 -14.88 -12.64 3.52
C GLU A 207 -14.14 -11.75 4.51
N PHE A 208 -14.53 -11.87 5.78
CA PHE A 208 -13.90 -11.19 6.91
C PHE A 208 -13.03 -12.17 7.66
N GLU A 209 -11.82 -11.77 8.05
CA GLU A 209 -10.92 -12.53 8.94
C GLU A 209 -10.68 -14.00 8.53
N SER A 210 -10.78 -14.28 7.25
CA SER A 210 -10.54 -15.57 6.60
C SER A 210 -11.38 -16.74 7.13
N GLN A 211 -12.00 -17.47 6.30
CA GLN A 211 -12.13 -18.93 6.38
C GLN A 211 -13.40 -19.50 5.79
N PHE A 212 -14.38 -18.69 5.40
CA PHE A 212 -15.55 -19.27 4.75
C PHE A 212 -15.17 -19.89 3.39
N SER A 213 -14.33 -19.22 2.60
CA SER A 213 -13.84 -19.72 1.31
C SER A 213 -13.02 -21.01 1.42
N ASN A 214 -12.39 -21.26 2.58
CA ASN A 214 -11.66 -22.49 2.85
C ASN A 214 -12.56 -23.68 3.22
N LYS A 215 -13.84 -23.44 3.51
CA LYS A 215 -14.80 -24.48 3.93
C LYS A 215 -15.50 -25.17 2.76
N PHE A 216 -15.42 -24.60 1.55
CA PHE A 216 -16.01 -25.19 0.37
C PHE A 216 -15.09 -25.04 -0.86
N LYS A 217 -15.29 -25.91 -1.86
CA LYS A 217 -14.60 -25.84 -3.13
C LYS A 217 -15.63 -25.92 -4.26
N VAL A 218 -15.57 -24.92 -5.15
CA VAL A 218 -16.35 -24.97 -6.38
C VAL A 218 -15.76 -26.05 -7.29
N ILE A 219 -16.52 -27.09 -7.57
CA ILE A 219 -16.09 -28.21 -8.41
C ILE A 219 -16.44 -27.96 -9.87
N LYS A 220 -17.57 -27.28 -10.13
CA LYS A 220 -18.08 -27.00 -11.49
C LYS A 220 -18.97 -25.77 -11.51
N GLY A 221 -18.81 -24.95 -12.56
CA GLY A 221 -19.60 -23.74 -12.79
C GLY A 221 -19.16 -22.55 -11.92
N GLU A 222 -19.93 -21.47 -12.05
CA GLU A 222 -19.72 -20.23 -11.28
C GLU A 222 -20.89 -20.07 -10.28
N PRO A 223 -20.61 -19.89 -8.99
CA PRO A 223 -21.66 -19.70 -7.99
C PRO A 223 -22.46 -18.42 -8.25
N SER A 224 -23.77 -18.46 -7.99
CA SER A 224 -24.62 -17.29 -7.95
C SER A 224 -24.74 -16.72 -6.53
N PHE A 225 -25.32 -15.53 -6.40
CA PHE A 225 -25.63 -14.92 -5.11
C PHE A 225 -26.47 -15.87 -4.24
N ASN A 226 -27.52 -16.48 -4.81
CA ASN A 226 -28.39 -17.41 -4.09
C ASN A 226 -27.63 -18.66 -3.62
N ASN A 227 -26.71 -19.20 -4.43
CA ASN A 227 -25.90 -20.34 -4.01
C ASN A 227 -25.02 -19.98 -2.78
N MET A 228 -24.55 -18.75 -2.65
CA MET A 228 -23.80 -18.33 -1.46
C MET A 228 -24.67 -18.26 -0.22
N GLY A 229 -25.93 -17.81 -0.35
CA GLY A 229 -26.93 -17.85 0.71
C GLY A 229 -27.19 -19.28 1.19
N ASP A 230 -27.42 -20.20 0.25
CA ASP A 230 -27.67 -21.63 0.55
C ASP A 230 -26.47 -22.29 1.25
N ILE A 231 -25.24 -22.04 0.76
CA ILE A 231 -24.02 -22.60 1.36
C ILE A 231 -23.80 -22.06 2.78
N SER A 232 -24.13 -20.78 3.02
CA SER A 232 -23.95 -20.18 4.35
C SER A 232 -24.99 -20.65 5.37
N GLY A 233 -26.14 -21.14 4.90
CA GLY A 233 -27.22 -21.67 5.74
C GLY A 233 -27.14 -23.17 6.00
N ALA A 234 -26.26 -23.90 5.33
CA ALA A 234 -26.05 -25.33 5.49
C ALA A 234 -24.98 -25.66 6.52
#